data_e3e6532548105a06fa39be576399e2fd
#
_entry.id   e3e6532548105a06fa39be576399e2fd
#
_cell.length_a   1.000
_cell.length_b   1.000
_cell.length_c   1.000
_cell.angle_alpha   90.00
_cell.angle_beta   90.00
_cell.angle_gamma   90.00
#
_symmetry.space_group_name_H-M   'P 1'
#
loop_
_entity.id
_entity.type
_entity.pdbx_description
1 polymer ?
#
loop_
_entity_poly.entity_id
_entity_poly.type
_entity_poly.pdbx_seq_one_letter_code
_entity_poly.pdbx_strand_id
1 'polypeptide(L)'
;AARCGRPAFVVNPPDTDELCDEARMTGVRGVYRHEHLHALNLKETAIRHAASMGRAYEDCRFVVCHIGGGISVSAHDHGKMVDGADIVGGEGPMAPTRAGALPVAEVLNYLEAGHGVAETRRLCMKTGGFVDLLGTSDALEVSQRAEAGDEAARRVWDAMVYQSCKEIGAMAAALGGDVDGILLGGGMVHN
;
A
#
# COMPACT_ATOMS: atom_id res chain seq x y z
N ALA A 1 23.07 -16.88 -9.03
CA ALA A 1 23.54 -18.10 -8.33
C ALA A 1 24.25 -19.07 -9.29
N ALA A 2 23.59 -19.51 -10.38
CA ALA A 2 24.15 -20.56 -11.25
C ALA A 2 25.53 -20.22 -11.87
N ARG A 3 25.80 -18.96 -12.25
CA ARG A 3 27.06 -18.52 -12.88
C ARG A 3 28.23 -18.37 -11.91
N CYS A 4 27.99 -18.13 -10.63
CA CYS A 4 29.05 -17.87 -9.63
C CYS A 4 29.11 -18.94 -8.53
N GLY A 5 28.30 -20.01 -8.62
CA GLY A 5 28.26 -21.09 -7.64
C GLY A 5 27.91 -20.68 -6.20
N ARG A 6 27.34 -19.49 -6.03
CA ARG A 6 26.93 -18.97 -4.70
C ARG A 6 25.41 -19.05 -4.54
N PRO A 7 24.90 -19.28 -3.32
CA PRO A 7 23.46 -19.21 -3.07
C PRO A 7 22.94 -17.78 -3.31
N ALA A 8 21.70 -17.69 -3.78
CA ALA A 8 20.96 -16.45 -3.89
C ALA A 8 19.64 -16.59 -3.11
N PHE A 9 19.29 -15.54 -2.38
CA PHE A 9 18.10 -15.48 -1.54
C PHE A 9 17.24 -14.31 -1.98
N VAL A 10 15.92 -14.48 -1.91
CA VAL A 10 14.94 -13.40 -2.01
C VAL A 10 14.36 -13.23 -0.61
N VAL A 11 14.44 -12.01 -0.08
CA VAL A 11 13.98 -11.68 1.29
C VAL A 11 12.72 -10.85 1.19
N ASN A 12 11.65 -11.31 1.82
CA ASN A 12 10.35 -10.63 1.87
C ASN A 12 9.94 -10.03 0.50
N PRO A 13 9.73 -10.86 -0.54
CA PRO A 13 9.30 -10.37 -1.85
C PRO A 13 7.92 -9.68 -1.74
N PRO A 14 7.50 -8.89 -2.74
CA PRO A 14 6.20 -8.21 -2.71
C PRO A 14 5.00 -9.13 -2.46
N ASP A 15 5.10 -10.40 -2.86
CA ASP A 15 4.09 -11.44 -2.65
C ASP A 15 4.27 -12.19 -1.31
N THR A 16 4.98 -11.62 -0.34
CA THR A 16 5.00 -12.14 1.04
C THR A 16 3.60 -11.98 1.61
N ASP A 17 2.89 -13.08 1.80
CA ASP A 17 1.49 -13.12 2.21
C ASP A 17 1.37 -13.82 3.56
N GLU A 18 1.18 -13.01 4.61
CA GLU A 18 1.02 -13.45 6.00
C GLU A 18 -0.37 -13.09 6.56
N LEU A 19 -1.34 -12.76 5.69
CA LEU A 19 -2.71 -12.41 6.08
C LEU A 19 -3.29 -13.45 7.04
N CYS A 20 -3.90 -12.99 8.13
CA CYS A 20 -4.74 -13.85 8.97
C CYS A 20 -5.98 -14.32 8.20
N ASP A 21 -6.65 -15.33 8.71
CA ASP A 21 -7.80 -15.95 8.02
C ASP A 21 -8.94 -14.93 7.83
N GLU A 22 -9.19 -14.07 8.81
CA GLU A 22 -10.21 -13.03 8.76
C GLU A 22 -9.92 -11.98 7.69
N ALA A 23 -8.65 -11.57 7.57
CA ALA A 23 -8.22 -10.59 6.56
C ALA A 23 -8.28 -11.16 5.14
N ARG A 24 -8.08 -12.46 4.99
CA ARG A 24 -8.08 -13.17 3.69
C ARG A 24 -9.47 -13.38 3.12
N MET A 25 -10.48 -13.52 3.98
CA MET A 25 -11.83 -13.89 3.54
C MET A 25 -12.57 -12.74 2.86
N THR A 26 -13.29 -13.08 1.78
CA THR A 26 -14.30 -12.21 1.17
C THR A 26 -15.69 -12.81 1.33
N GLY A 27 -16.73 -12.05 1.04
CA GLY A 27 -18.11 -12.54 1.03
C GLY A 27 -18.45 -13.45 -0.15
N VAL A 28 -17.50 -13.83 -1.01
CA VAL A 28 -17.73 -14.63 -2.22
C VAL A 28 -16.90 -15.90 -2.16
N ARG A 29 -17.59 -17.06 -2.28
CA ARG A 29 -16.93 -18.37 -2.29
C ARG A 29 -15.91 -18.48 -3.41
N GLY A 30 -14.66 -18.85 -3.04
CA GLY A 30 -13.55 -19.02 -3.98
C GLY A 30 -12.87 -17.74 -4.40
N VAL A 31 -13.26 -16.59 -3.83
CA VAL A 31 -12.57 -15.31 -4.01
C VAL A 31 -11.94 -14.92 -2.68
N TYR A 32 -10.64 -14.78 -2.66
CA TYR A 32 -9.86 -14.46 -1.46
C TYR A 32 -8.98 -13.24 -1.72
N ARG A 33 -8.70 -12.48 -0.65
CA ARG A 33 -7.70 -11.41 -0.69
C ARG A 33 -6.30 -12.02 -0.65
N HIS A 34 -5.36 -11.31 -1.24
CA HIS A 34 -3.93 -11.59 -1.23
C HIS A 34 -3.18 -10.31 -0.89
N GLU A 35 -1.99 -10.42 -0.35
CA GLU A 35 -1.09 -9.29 -0.21
C GLU A 35 -0.17 -9.16 -1.44
N HIS A 36 -0.04 -7.93 -1.93
CA HIS A 36 1.04 -7.52 -2.83
C HIS A 36 1.45 -6.09 -2.46
N LEU A 37 2.54 -5.96 -1.73
CA LEU A 37 2.92 -4.71 -1.09
C LEU A 37 4.45 -4.58 -0.95
N HIS A 38 4.92 -3.50 -0.32
CA HIS A 38 6.36 -3.28 -0.11
C HIS A 38 6.91 -4.09 1.08
N ALA A 39 6.69 -5.41 1.11
CA ALA A 39 6.92 -6.29 2.25
C ALA A 39 8.30 -6.12 2.90
N LEU A 40 9.38 -6.11 2.10
CA LEU A 40 10.74 -5.92 2.61
C LEU A 40 10.90 -4.60 3.37
N ASN A 41 10.40 -3.50 2.81
CA ASN A 41 10.51 -2.18 3.43
C ASN A 41 9.67 -2.10 4.71
N LEU A 42 8.44 -2.61 4.68
CA LEU A 42 7.54 -2.61 5.82
C LEU A 42 8.09 -3.42 6.99
N LYS A 43 8.51 -4.66 6.74
CA LYS A 43 9.08 -5.53 7.79
C LYS A 43 10.41 -4.98 8.33
N GLU A 44 11.31 -4.49 7.46
CA GLU A 44 12.57 -3.91 7.90
C GLU A 44 12.38 -2.63 8.72
N THR A 45 11.40 -1.79 8.38
CA THR A 45 11.04 -0.62 9.17
C THR A 45 10.57 -1.02 10.57
N ALA A 46 9.69 -2.04 10.67
CA ALA A 46 9.21 -2.57 11.94
C ALA A 46 10.34 -3.18 12.79
N ILE A 47 11.18 -4.02 12.19
CA ILE A 47 12.32 -4.68 12.86
C ILE A 47 13.30 -3.64 13.42
N ARG A 48 13.68 -2.64 12.61
CA ARG A 48 14.61 -1.58 13.06
C ARG A 48 14.02 -0.73 14.16
N HIS A 49 12.74 -0.40 14.06
CA HIS A 49 12.08 0.38 15.12
C HIS A 49 11.99 -0.41 16.42
N ALA A 50 11.57 -1.68 16.41
CA ALA A 50 11.56 -2.55 17.58
C ALA A 50 12.95 -2.61 18.23
N ALA A 51 14.01 -2.84 17.44
CA ALA A 51 15.38 -2.85 17.93
C ALA A 51 15.80 -1.51 18.56
N SER A 52 15.38 -0.37 18.02
CA SER A 52 15.64 0.96 18.60
C SER A 52 14.96 1.17 19.95
N MET A 53 13.86 0.47 20.21
CA MET A 53 13.18 0.44 21.51
C MET A 53 13.76 -0.61 22.46
N GLY A 54 14.77 -1.39 22.05
CA GLY A 54 15.31 -2.51 22.82
C GLY A 54 14.39 -3.71 22.91
N ARG A 55 13.46 -3.87 21.95
CA ARG A 55 12.48 -4.97 21.88
C ARG A 55 12.73 -5.85 20.65
N ALA A 56 12.29 -7.11 20.71
CA ALA A 56 12.20 -7.94 19.52
C ALA A 56 10.95 -7.55 18.70
N TYR A 57 11.02 -7.70 17.38
CA TYR A 57 9.88 -7.43 16.51
C TYR A 57 8.68 -8.32 16.82
N GLU A 58 8.95 -9.54 17.25
CA GLU A 58 7.98 -10.55 17.70
C GLU A 58 7.23 -10.16 18.99
N ASP A 59 7.71 -9.14 19.72
CA ASP A 59 7.08 -8.63 20.93
C ASP A 59 6.29 -7.32 20.68
N CYS A 60 6.12 -6.94 19.42
CA CYS A 60 5.57 -5.63 19.05
C CYS A 60 4.34 -5.76 18.16
N ARG A 61 3.51 -4.70 18.20
CA ARG A 61 2.38 -4.45 17.29
C ARG A 61 2.54 -3.09 16.64
N PHE A 62 2.64 -3.08 15.32
CA PHE A 62 2.82 -1.84 14.56
C PHE A 62 1.83 -1.72 13.42
N VAL A 63 1.43 -0.49 13.11
CA VAL A 63 0.95 -0.14 11.78
C VAL A 63 2.12 0.46 11.01
N VAL A 64 2.46 -0.12 9.87
CA VAL A 64 3.58 0.37 9.05
C VAL A 64 3.06 0.85 7.71
N CYS A 65 3.46 2.06 7.33
CA CYS A 65 3.06 2.69 6.08
C CYS A 65 4.31 3.04 5.26
N HIS A 66 4.39 2.50 4.04
CA HIS A 66 5.35 2.91 3.03
C HIS A 66 4.69 3.89 2.07
N ILE A 67 5.21 5.11 1.96
CA ILE A 67 4.68 6.19 1.11
C ILE A 67 5.71 6.52 0.03
N GLY A 68 5.41 6.12 -1.21
CA GLY A 68 6.27 6.29 -2.37
C GLY A 68 5.45 6.33 -3.67
N GLY A 69 6.02 5.93 -4.80
CA GLY A 69 5.29 5.80 -6.07
C GLY A 69 4.09 4.86 -6.00
N GLY A 70 4.10 3.93 -5.04
CA GLY A 70 2.95 3.20 -4.51
C GLY A 70 2.88 3.39 -3.00
N ILE A 71 1.70 3.20 -2.42
CA ILE A 71 1.50 3.28 -0.97
C ILE A 71 1.06 1.92 -0.45
N SER A 72 1.72 1.45 0.60
CA SER A 72 1.34 0.23 1.33
C SER A 72 1.13 0.56 2.79
N VAL A 73 0.04 0.05 3.35
CA VAL A 73 -0.21 0.09 4.78
C VAL A 73 -0.47 -1.33 5.25
N SER A 74 0.18 -1.74 6.33
CA SER A 74 0.06 -3.09 6.88
C SER A 74 -0.03 -3.09 8.40
N ALA A 75 -0.78 -4.06 8.94
CA ALA A 75 -0.86 -4.37 10.35
C ALA A 75 0.17 -5.44 10.69
N HIS A 76 1.04 -5.16 11.63
CA HIS A 76 2.06 -6.09 12.11
C HIS A 76 1.73 -6.55 13.52
N ASP A 77 1.56 -7.85 13.70
CA ASP A 77 1.24 -8.48 14.98
C ASP A 77 2.27 -9.57 15.28
N HIS A 78 3.09 -9.35 16.30
CA HIS A 78 4.06 -10.31 16.83
C HIS A 78 4.92 -10.97 15.72
N GLY A 79 5.56 -10.14 14.88
CA GLY A 79 6.51 -10.59 13.87
C GLY A 79 5.91 -10.91 12.50
N LYS A 80 4.60 -10.78 12.32
CA LYS A 80 3.88 -11.07 11.06
C LYS A 80 3.12 -9.86 10.55
N MET A 81 3.01 -9.73 9.23
CA MET A 81 2.07 -8.82 8.57
C MET A 81 0.71 -9.53 8.47
N VAL A 82 -0.20 -9.26 9.41
CA VAL A 82 -1.46 -9.99 9.54
C VAL A 82 -2.61 -9.42 8.71
N ASP A 83 -2.47 -8.18 8.26
CA ASP A 83 -3.37 -7.52 7.29
C ASP A 83 -2.61 -6.50 6.45
N GLY A 84 -3.02 -6.37 5.21
CA GLY A 84 -2.48 -5.47 4.20
C GLY A 84 -3.31 -5.52 2.93
N ALA A 85 -2.85 -4.89 1.86
CA ALA A 85 -3.61 -4.76 0.63
C ALA A 85 -2.82 -5.24 -0.60
N ASP A 86 -3.53 -5.74 -1.61
CA ASP A 86 -3.00 -5.87 -2.96
C ASP A 86 -3.03 -4.51 -3.67
N ILE A 87 -1.97 -3.73 -3.45
CA ILE A 87 -1.84 -2.37 -4.00
C ILE A 87 -1.64 -2.30 -5.52
N VAL A 88 -1.53 -3.44 -6.19
CA VAL A 88 -1.49 -3.56 -7.65
C VAL A 88 -2.75 -4.22 -8.22
N GLY A 89 -3.57 -4.81 -7.36
CA GLY A 89 -4.85 -5.43 -7.69
C GLY A 89 -6.06 -4.52 -7.56
N GLY A 90 -5.88 -3.29 -7.06
CA GLY A 90 -6.97 -2.32 -6.87
C GLY A 90 -7.49 -2.26 -5.45
N GLU A 91 -6.62 -2.52 -4.48
CA GLU A 91 -6.86 -2.30 -3.05
C GLU A 91 -5.93 -1.20 -2.48
N GLY A 92 -6.18 -0.81 -1.24
CA GLY A 92 -5.37 0.18 -0.53
C GLY A 92 -5.55 1.61 -1.02
N PRO A 93 -4.70 2.56 -0.56
CA PRO A 93 -4.79 3.96 -0.92
C PRO A 93 -4.39 4.23 -2.38
N MET A 94 -4.99 5.25 -2.99
CA MET A 94 -4.48 5.85 -4.22
C MET A 94 -3.04 6.33 -4.01
N ALA A 95 -2.21 6.17 -5.03
CA ALA A 95 -0.80 6.54 -4.99
C ALA A 95 -0.40 7.24 -6.31
N PRO A 96 0.80 7.82 -6.41
CA PRO A 96 1.24 8.48 -7.64
C PRO A 96 1.04 7.67 -8.94
N THR A 97 1.21 6.35 -8.90
CA THR A 97 1.09 5.50 -10.10
C THR A 97 -0.02 4.45 -10.03
N ARG A 98 -0.89 4.47 -9.00
CA ARG A 98 -1.88 3.42 -8.74
C ARG A 98 -3.24 4.00 -8.39
N ALA A 99 -4.29 3.36 -8.89
CA ALA A 99 -5.66 3.81 -8.70
C ALA A 99 -6.15 3.72 -7.23
N GLY A 100 -5.56 2.82 -6.44
CA GLY A 100 -6.07 2.49 -5.11
C GLY A 100 -7.34 1.64 -5.18
N ALA A 101 -8.10 1.63 -4.08
CA ALA A 101 -9.32 0.85 -3.98
C ALA A 101 -10.40 1.35 -4.95
N LEU A 102 -10.86 0.47 -5.83
CA LEU A 102 -11.89 0.76 -6.81
C LEU A 102 -13.22 0.06 -6.42
N PRO A 103 -14.35 0.76 -6.45
CA PRO A 103 -15.66 0.13 -6.25
C PRO A 103 -15.94 -0.86 -7.38
N VAL A 104 -16.26 -2.12 -7.05
CA VAL A 104 -16.47 -3.19 -8.04
C VAL A 104 -17.55 -2.82 -9.05
N ALA A 105 -18.66 -2.23 -8.61
CA ALA A 105 -19.75 -1.82 -9.51
C ALA A 105 -19.26 -0.81 -10.56
N GLU A 106 -18.42 0.16 -10.16
CA GLU A 106 -17.88 1.16 -11.07
C GLU A 106 -16.84 0.57 -12.03
N VAL A 107 -16.08 -0.43 -11.58
CA VAL A 107 -15.18 -1.18 -12.48
C VAL A 107 -15.97 -1.93 -13.56
N LEU A 108 -17.09 -2.54 -13.20
CA LEU A 108 -17.97 -3.21 -14.16
C LEU A 108 -18.55 -2.21 -15.16
N ASN A 109 -19.09 -1.06 -14.68
CA ASN A 109 -19.60 0.02 -15.54
C ASN A 109 -18.50 0.54 -16.50
N TYR A 110 -17.27 0.68 -16.03
CA TYR A 110 -16.12 1.11 -16.81
C TYR A 110 -15.81 0.12 -17.96
N LEU A 111 -15.85 -1.19 -17.65
CA LEU A 111 -15.68 -2.24 -18.66
C LEU A 111 -16.84 -2.28 -19.66
N GLU A 112 -18.09 -2.13 -19.23
CA GLU A 112 -19.28 -2.07 -20.08
C GLU A 112 -19.28 -0.84 -20.98
N ALA A 113 -18.66 0.28 -20.57
CA ALA A 113 -18.44 1.46 -21.40
C ALA A 113 -17.39 1.24 -22.51
N GLY A 114 -16.79 0.06 -22.60
CA GLY A 114 -15.87 -0.33 -23.69
C GLY A 114 -14.40 -0.27 -23.34
N HIS A 115 -14.04 0.03 -22.10
CA HIS A 115 -12.65 -0.03 -21.65
C HIS A 115 -12.18 -1.48 -21.47
N GLY A 116 -10.95 -1.75 -21.83
CA GLY A 116 -10.41 -3.11 -21.81
C GLY A 116 -9.92 -3.57 -20.44
N VAL A 117 -10.04 -4.87 -20.14
CA VAL A 117 -9.51 -5.47 -18.91
C VAL A 117 -8.01 -5.17 -18.72
N ALA A 118 -7.21 -5.20 -19.80
CA ALA A 118 -5.79 -4.91 -19.75
C ALA A 118 -5.50 -3.44 -19.41
N GLU A 119 -6.34 -2.52 -19.86
CA GLU A 119 -6.29 -1.10 -19.52
C GLU A 119 -6.60 -0.89 -18.05
N THR A 120 -7.69 -1.47 -17.56
CA THR A 120 -8.10 -1.41 -16.15
C THR A 120 -6.99 -1.96 -15.23
N ARG A 121 -6.36 -3.08 -15.60
CA ARG A 121 -5.20 -3.59 -14.84
C ARG A 121 -4.03 -2.60 -14.82
N ARG A 122 -3.77 -1.87 -15.91
CA ARG A 122 -2.70 -0.86 -15.93
C ARG A 122 -3.01 0.32 -15.00
N LEU A 123 -4.28 0.74 -14.89
CA LEU A 123 -4.69 1.76 -13.93
C LEU A 123 -4.41 1.33 -12.48
N CYS A 124 -4.69 0.08 -12.13
CA CYS A 124 -4.35 -0.45 -10.81
C CYS A 124 -2.83 -0.44 -10.55
N MET A 125 -2.02 -0.81 -11.55
CA MET A 125 -0.59 -1.11 -11.38
C MET A 125 0.35 0.07 -11.62
N LYS A 126 0.09 0.92 -12.63
CA LYS A 126 1.10 1.84 -13.18
C LYS A 126 0.60 3.21 -13.62
N THR A 127 -0.62 3.29 -14.14
CA THR A 127 -1.10 4.47 -14.86
C THR A 127 -2.29 5.15 -14.18
N GLY A 128 -2.72 4.65 -13.04
CA GLY A 128 -3.71 5.31 -12.19
C GLY A 128 -3.11 6.36 -11.26
N GLY A 129 -3.91 6.88 -10.37
CA GLY A 129 -3.49 7.87 -9.39
C GLY A 129 -3.10 9.20 -10.02
N PHE A 130 -1.98 9.77 -9.60
CA PHE A 130 -1.51 11.08 -10.12
C PHE A 130 -1.26 11.03 -11.63
N VAL A 131 -0.76 9.91 -12.15
CA VAL A 131 -0.52 9.76 -13.60
C VAL A 131 -1.80 9.94 -14.40
N ASP A 132 -2.89 9.29 -13.99
CA ASP A 132 -4.17 9.40 -14.69
C ASP A 132 -4.83 10.77 -14.48
N LEU A 133 -4.81 11.26 -13.24
CA LEU A 133 -5.56 12.45 -12.85
C LEU A 133 -4.84 13.77 -13.15
N LEU A 134 -3.49 13.78 -13.17
CA LEU A 134 -2.67 14.99 -13.27
C LEU A 134 -1.59 14.93 -14.34
N GLY A 135 -1.42 13.77 -15.02
CA GLY A 135 -0.42 13.57 -16.07
C GLY A 135 1.02 13.43 -15.59
N THR A 136 1.27 13.32 -14.29
CA THR A 136 2.61 13.18 -13.71
C THR A 136 2.63 12.16 -12.57
N SER A 137 3.75 11.50 -12.36
CA SER A 137 3.99 10.65 -11.17
C SER A 137 4.90 11.32 -10.14
N ASP A 138 5.34 12.55 -10.40
CA ASP A 138 6.23 13.29 -9.51
C ASP A 138 5.42 13.91 -8.35
N ALA A 139 5.52 13.29 -7.18
CA ALA A 139 4.81 13.74 -6.00
C ALA A 139 5.27 15.11 -5.50
N LEU A 140 6.56 15.45 -5.69
CA LEU A 140 7.08 16.77 -5.36
C LEU A 140 6.45 17.85 -6.25
N GLU A 141 6.38 17.59 -7.56
CA GLU A 141 5.67 18.48 -8.49
C GLU A 141 4.23 18.70 -8.06
N VAL A 142 3.51 17.61 -7.73
CA VAL A 142 2.09 17.70 -7.33
C VAL A 142 1.92 18.47 -6.02
N SER A 143 2.78 18.26 -5.01
CA SER A 143 2.72 19.03 -3.75
C SER A 143 2.97 20.53 -3.98
N GLN A 144 3.98 20.87 -4.78
CA GLN A 144 4.28 22.26 -5.14
C GLN A 144 3.14 22.93 -5.91
N ARG A 145 2.52 22.24 -6.86
CA ARG A 145 1.33 22.72 -7.57
C ARG A 145 0.16 22.97 -6.61
N ALA A 146 -0.08 22.05 -5.67
CA ALA A 146 -1.13 22.19 -4.68
C ALA A 146 -0.89 23.41 -3.75
N GLU A 147 0.35 23.63 -3.32
CA GLU A 147 0.75 24.80 -2.52
C GLU A 147 0.62 26.11 -3.31
N ALA A 148 0.93 26.09 -4.60
CA ALA A 148 0.78 27.23 -5.49
C ALA A 148 -0.68 27.56 -5.88
N GLY A 149 -1.66 26.81 -5.38
CA GLY A 149 -3.08 27.06 -5.58
C GLY A 149 -3.71 26.32 -6.76
N ASP A 150 -3.05 25.32 -7.34
CA ASP A 150 -3.67 24.40 -8.30
C ASP A 150 -4.69 23.51 -7.57
N GLU A 151 -5.97 23.85 -7.75
CA GLU A 151 -7.09 23.15 -7.07
C GLU A 151 -7.19 21.66 -7.47
N ALA A 152 -6.84 21.29 -8.69
CA ALA A 152 -6.86 19.90 -9.15
C ALA A 152 -5.77 19.10 -8.44
N ALA A 153 -4.54 19.62 -8.41
CA ALA A 153 -3.43 19.02 -7.70
C ALA A 153 -3.72 18.89 -6.20
N ARG A 154 -4.26 19.93 -5.57
CA ARG A 154 -4.64 19.93 -4.14
C ARG A 154 -5.67 18.83 -3.85
N ARG A 155 -6.75 18.75 -4.64
CA ARG A 155 -7.80 17.76 -4.46
C ARG A 155 -7.27 16.33 -4.54
N VAL A 156 -6.41 16.06 -5.51
CA VAL A 156 -5.82 14.72 -5.72
C VAL A 156 -4.84 14.39 -4.60
N TRP A 157 -4.02 15.35 -4.17
CA TRP A 157 -3.11 15.21 -3.04
C TRP A 157 -3.86 14.92 -1.74
N ASP A 158 -4.85 15.74 -1.41
CA ASP A 158 -5.67 15.59 -0.20
C ASP A 158 -6.41 14.25 -0.17
N ALA A 159 -6.90 13.78 -1.34
CA ALA A 159 -7.55 12.48 -1.44
C ALA A 159 -6.57 11.32 -1.16
N MET A 160 -5.34 11.39 -1.67
CA MET A 160 -4.30 10.40 -1.37
C MET A 160 -3.96 10.37 0.12
N VAL A 161 -3.77 11.52 0.74
CA VAL A 161 -3.49 11.64 2.19
C VAL A 161 -4.66 11.10 3.00
N TYR A 162 -5.88 11.50 2.68
CA TYR A 162 -7.09 11.01 3.36
C TYR A 162 -7.23 9.49 3.29
N GLN A 163 -7.03 8.90 2.11
CA GLN A 163 -7.11 7.45 1.94
C GLN A 163 -6.01 6.72 2.72
N SER A 164 -4.80 7.27 2.74
CA SER A 164 -3.69 6.72 3.53
C SER A 164 -3.99 6.75 5.03
N CYS A 165 -4.50 7.87 5.54
CA CYS A 165 -4.91 7.99 6.95
C CYS A 165 -6.04 7.01 7.31
N LYS A 166 -7.02 6.85 6.42
CA LYS A 166 -8.12 5.92 6.59
C LYS A 166 -7.62 4.47 6.67
N GLU A 167 -6.68 4.10 5.81
CA GLU A 167 -6.09 2.76 5.81
C GLU A 167 -5.24 2.50 7.07
N ILE A 168 -4.46 3.48 7.53
CA ILE A 168 -3.74 3.42 8.81
C ILE A 168 -4.73 3.18 9.96
N GLY A 169 -5.85 3.88 9.98
CA GLY A 169 -6.90 3.68 10.97
C GLY A 169 -7.53 2.28 10.92
N ALA A 170 -7.76 1.75 9.71
CA ALA A 170 -8.27 0.39 9.52
C ALA A 170 -7.29 -0.66 10.05
N MET A 171 -5.98 -0.53 9.74
CA MET A 171 -4.95 -1.44 10.25
C MET A 171 -4.79 -1.35 11.77
N ALA A 172 -4.93 -0.16 12.37
CA ALA A 172 -4.94 -0.02 13.82
C ALA A 172 -6.15 -0.72 14.45
N ALA A 173 -7.32 -0.64 13.81
CA ALA A 173 -8.52 -1.35 14.26
C ALA A 173 -8.38 -2.88 14.12
N ALA A 174 -7.73 -3.37 13.05
CA ALA A 174 -7.42 -4.79 12.86
C ALA A 174 -6.55 -5.35 14.00
N LEU A 175 -5.68 -4.51 14.59
CA LEU A 175 -4.88 -4.84 15.80
C LEU A 175 -5.65 -4.64 17.11
N GLY A 176 -6.96 -4.37 17.06
CA GLY A 176 -7.78 -4.12 18.25
C GLY A 176 -7.50 -2.79 18.94
N GLY A 177 -6.80 -1.87 18.27
CA GLY A 177 -6.36 -0.59 18.84
C GLY A 177 -5.13 -0.67 19.73
N ASP A 178 -4.61 -1.87 19.98
CA ASP A 178 -3.40 -2.12 20.77
C ASP A 178 -2.18 -2.03 19.85
N VAL A 179 -1.62 -0.82 19.70
CA VAL A 179 -0.57 -0.49 18.74
C VAL A 179 0.60 0.20 19.45
N ASP A 180 1.78 -0.40 19.42
CA ASP A 180 3.01 0.17 19.98
C ASP A 180 3.49 1.42 19.17
N GLY A 181 3.13 1.51 17.90
CA GLY A 181 3.48 2.66 17.06
C GLY A 181 2.93 2.60 15.64
N ILE A 182 2.82 3.78 15.02
CA ILE A 182 2.54 3.97 13.61
C ILE A 182 3.84 4.43 12.94
N LEU A 183 4.35 3.63 12.02
CA LEU A 183 5.66 3.85 11.40
C LEU A 183 5.48 4.30 9.96
N LEU A 184 6.09 5.42 9.60
CA LEU A 184 6.06 5.94 8.25
C LEU A 184 7.42 5.77 7.59
N GLY A 185 7.45 5.23 6.38
CA GLY A 185 8.65 5.05 5.57
C GLY A 185 8.39 5.39 4.11
N GLY A 186 9.44 5.33 3.28
CA GLY A 186 9.36 5.67 1.86
C GLY A 186 9.79 7.10 1.54
N GLY A 187 9.97 7.38 0.25
CA GLY A 187 10.57 8.66 -0.19
C GLY A 187 9.72 9.90 0.05
N MET A 188 8.40 9.75 0.09
CA MET A 188 7.48 10.89 0.23
C MET A 188 7.29 11.38 1.67
N VAL A 189 7.80 10.67 2.69
CA VAL A 189 7.71 11.12 4.09
C VAL A 189 8.66 12.28 4.42
N HIS A 190 9.52 12.65 3.48
CA HIS A 190 10.49 13.74 3.62
C HIS A 190 10.11 15.00 2.84
N ASN A 191 8.95 15.03 2.20
CA ASN A 191 8.44 16.16 1.40
C ASN A 191 7.43 16.97 2.19
#